data_784d25d54c4e35c77fcd805aabce8f5d
#
_entry.id   784d25d54c4e35c77fcd805aabce8f5d
#
_cell.length_a   1.000
_cell.length_b   1.000
_cell.length_c   1.000
_cell.angle_alpha   90.00
_cell.angle_beta   90.00
_cell.angle_gamma   90.00
#
_symmetry.space_group_name_H-M   'P 1'
#
loop_
_entity.id
_entity.type
_entity.pdbx_description
1 polymer ?
#
loop_
_entity_poly.entity_id
_entity_poly.type
_entity_poly.pdbx_seq_one_letter_code
_entity_poly.pdbx_strand_id
1 'polypeptide(L)'
;MDKSTKTILIVIASLLVLCACGAAVVFATGLWSFGKFVNFAEQSVSESPVEAIRVGGEIADYVVPAGFGSPYSLHYDDVTVVTYRTQDERSHLLLAQFPEGTGINTEEMLREIRKGSGDPNSIWYNTDMTLIEQKSVTIRGQETTLNVSEGTSSQGVAYRMAAATFQGRGGPALAMVAGVVDEWDMKVVEDFVRSIH
;
A
#
# COMPACT_ATOMS: atom_id res chain seq x y z
N MET A 1 -52.19 -6.30 -22.09
CA MET A 1 -50.80 -6.54 -21.73
C MET A 1 -50.58 -8.03 -21.75
N ASP A 2 -49.77 -8.50 -22.66
CA ASP A 2 -49.59 -9.92 -22.97
C ASP A 2 -48.89 -10.65 -21.78
N LYS A 3 -49.20 -11.93 -21.55
CA LYS A 3 -48.66 -12.73 -20.44
C LYS A 3 -47.14 -12.77 -20.48
N SER A 4 -46.57 -12.74 -21.66
CA SER A 4 -45.11 -12.68 -21.91
C SER A 4 -44.48 -11.37 -21.38
N THR A 5 -45.13 -10.23 -21.60
CA THR A 5 -44.65 -8.92 -21.15
C THR A 5 -44.62 -8.80 -19.64
N LYS A 6 -45.60 -9.41 -18.93
CA LYS A 6 -45.63 -9.43 -17.46
C LYS A 6 -44.50 -10.26 -16.89
N THR A 7 -44.18 -11.41 -17.48
CA THR A 7 -43.10 -12.27 -17.04
C THR A 7 -41.75 -11.62 -17.23
N ILE A 8 -41.51 -10.94 -18.35
CA ILE A 8 -40.27 -10.20 -18.63
C ILE A 8 -40.09 -9.06 -17.64
N LEU A 9 -41.16 -8.30 -17.32
CA LEU A 9 -41.12 -7.20 -16.34
C LEU A 9 -40.79 -7.70 -14.93
N ILE A 10 -41.33 -8.85 -14.52
CA ILE A 10 -41.04 -9.45 -13.22
C ILE A 10 -39.58 -9.90 -13.13
N VAL A 11 -39.04 -10.52 -14.19
CA VAL A 11 -37.63 -10.94 -14.23
C VAL A 11 -36.68 -9.75 -14.17
N ILE A 12 -36.95 -8.68 -14.93
CA ILE A 12 -36.13 -7.44 -14.88
C ILE A 12 -36.20 -6.79 -13.51
N ALA A 13 -37.38 -6.69 -12.91
CA ALA A 13 -37.55 -6.13 -11.57
C ALA A 13 -36.81 -6.95 -10.48
N SER A 14 -36.87 -8.29 -10.59
CA SER A 14 -36.13 -9.18 -9.68
C SER A 14 -34.60 -9.05 -9.81
N LEU A 15 -34.11 -8.90 -11.04
CA LEU A 15 -32.67 -8.68 -11.31
C LEU A 15 -32.20 -7.33 -10.78
N LEU A 16 -33.00 -6.26 -10.92
CA LEU A 16 -32.70 -4.94 -10.38
C LEU A 16 -32.68 -4.93 -8.84
N VAL A 17 -33.61 -5.65 -8.19
CA VAL A 17 -33.62 -5.79 -6.73
C VAL A 17 -32.40 -6.59 -6.24
N LEU A 18 -32.03 -7.67 -6.91
CA LEU A 18 -30.83 -8.45 -6.59
C LEU A 18 -29.54 -7.63 -6.77
N CYS A 19 -29.43 -6.85 -7.83
CA CYS A 19 -28.30 -5.94 -8.03
C CYS A 19 -28.24 -4.82 -6.96
N ALA A 20 -29.38 -4.24 -6.61
CA ALA A 20 -29.45 -3.22 -5.55
C ALA A 20 -29.12 -3.78 -4.16
N CYS A 21 -29.59 -4.98 -3.83
CA CYS A 21 -29.25 -5.67 -2.56
C CYS A 21 -27.76 -6.08 -2.53
N GLY A 22 -27.23 -6.57 -3.66
CA GLY A 22 -25.80 -6.90 -3.78
C GLY A 22 -24.91 -5.67 -3.60
N ALA A 23 -25.23 -4.55 -4.25
CA ALA A 23 -24.51 -3.29 -4.09
C ALA A 23 -24.61 -2.74 -2.66
N ALA A 24 -25.78 -2.82 -2.02
CA ALA A 24 -25.97 -2.39 -0.64
C ALA A 24 -25.17 -3.23 0.37
N VAL A 25 -25.07 -4.54 0.16
CA VAL A 25 -24.26 -5.43 1.01
C VAL A 25 -22.78 -5.15 0.85
N VAL A 26 -22.30 -4.99 -0.39
CA VAL A 26 -20.88 -4.64 -0.67
C VAL A 26 -20.55 -3.25 -0.10
N PHE A 27 -21.47 -2.29 -0.22
CA PHE A 27 -21.30 -0.94 0.36
C PHE A 27 -21.32 -0.96 1.91
N ALA A 28 -22.26 -1.69 2.50
CA ALA A 28 -22.36 -1.78 3.96
C ALA A 28 -21.21 -2.55 4.61
N THR A 29 -20.73 -3.64 3.98
CA THR A 29 -19.58 -4.40 4.48
C THR A 29 -18.26 -3.65 4.23
N GLY A 30 -18.11 -2.97 3.11
CA GLY A 30 -16.94 -2.14 2.79
C GLY A 30 -16.81 -0.94 3.74
N LEU A 31 -17.89 -0.20 3.96
CA LEU A 31 -17.90 0.93 4.91
C LEU A 31 -17.72 0.48 6.36
N TRP A 32 -18.27 -0.67 6.75
CA TRP A 32 -18.13 -1.19 8.10
C TRP A 32 -16.72 -1.70 8.39
N SER A 33 -16.08 -2.32 7.40
CA SER A 33 -14.68 -2.73 7.47
C SER A 33 -13.73 -1.52 7.52
N PHE A 34 -14.03 -0.47 6.76
CA PHE A 34 -13.23 0.76 6.73
C PHE A 34 -13.33 1.55 8.03
N GLY A 35 -14.54 1.69 8.60
CA GLY A 35 -14.74 2.35 9.91
C GLY A 35 -14.06 1.60 11.06
N LYS A 36 -14.03 0.28 11.04
CA LYS A 36 -13.26 -0.52 12.00
C LYS A 36 -11.75 -0.35 11.80
N PHE A 37 -11.29 -0.28 10.55
CA PHE A 37 -9.88 -0.08 10.22
C PHE A 37 -9.38 1.29 10.72
N VAL A 38 -10.12 2.37 10.52
CA VAL A 38 -9.73 3.72 10.98
C VAL A 38 -9.67 3.79 12.51
N ASN A 39 -10.70 3.30 13.22
CA ASN A 39 -10.70 3.29 14.69
C ASN A 39 -9.65 2.34 15.30
N PHE A 40 -9.27 1.30 14.56
CA PHE A 40 -8.24 0.36 15.01
C PHE A 40 -6.83 0.87 14.71
N ALA A 41 -6.61 1.55 13.59
CA ALA A 41 -5.33 2.14 13.24
C ALA A 41 -4.85 3.10 14.34
N GLU A 42 -5.74 3.89 14.95
CA GLU A 42 -5.40 4.76 16.09
C GLU A 42 -4.93 3.98 17.33
N GLN A 43 -5.36 2.74 17.53
CA GLN A 43 -5.01 1.92 18.70
C GLN A 43 -3.81 0.99 18.48
N SER A 44 -3.42 0.76 17.23
CA SER A 44 -2.41 -0.24 16.84
C SER A 44 -1.14 0.38 16.25
N VAL A 45 -1.13 1.71 16.06
CA VAL A 45 0.05 2.42 15.56
C VAL A 45 0.98 2.72 16.73
N SER A 46 2.24 2.33 16.60
CA SER A 46 3.31 2.64 17.53
C SER A 46 4.35 3.54 16.87
N GLU A 47 4.64 4.67 17.50
CA GLU A 47 5.73 5.57 17.09
C GLU A 47 7.06 5.24 17.80
N SER A 48 7.10 4.14 18.54
CA SER A 48 8.30 3.70 19.24
C SER A 48 9.34 3.14 18.24
N PRO A 49 10.57 3.70 18.20
CA PRO A 49 11.63 3.16 17.36
C PRO A 49 11.98 1.70 17.71
N VAL A 50 11.89 1.33 18.97
CA VAL A 50 12.15 -0.04 19.43
C VAL A 50 11.10 -1.00 18.87
N GLU A 51 9.83 -0.59 18.90
CA GLU A 51 8.74 -1.38 18.37
C GLU A 51 8.81 -1.50 16.85
N ALA A 52 9.14 -0.42 16.15
CA ALA A 52 9.32 -0.45 14.70
C ALA A 52 10.45 -1.39 14.26
N ILE A 53 11.57 -1.42 14.99
CA ILE A 53 12.67 -2.38 14.74
C ILE A 53 12.18 -3.81 14.98
N ARG A 54 11.44 -4.07 16.06
CA ARG A 54 10.88 -5.39 16.36
C ARG A 54 9.92 -5.84 15.26
N VAL A 55 8.95 -5.00 14.92
CA VAL A 55 7.92 -5.27 13.90
C VAL A 55 8.55 -5.43 12.52
N GLY A 56 9.48 -4.57 12.14
CA GLY A 56 10.21 -4.68 10.89
C GLY A 56 11.03 -5.98 10.80
N GLY A 57 11.63 -6.41 11.92
CA GLY A 57 12.33 -7.68 12.02
C GLY A 57 11.44 -8.92 11.81
N GLU A 58 10.13 -8.81 11.98
CA GLU A 58 9.18 -9.88 11.63
C GLU A 58 9.02 -10.03 10.10
N ILE A 59 9.32 -8.99 9.33
CA ILE A 59 9.26 -9.00 7.87
C ILE A 59 10.59 -9.53 7.29
N ALA A 60 11.71 -8.88 7.63
CA ALA A 60 13.05 -9.21 7.17
C ALA A 60 14.11 -8.49 8.03
N ASP A 61 15.38 -8.88 7.91
CA ASP A 61 16.48 -8.03 8.33
C ASP A 61 16.75 -6.99 7.25
N TYR A 62 16.99 -5.74 7.63
CA TYR A 62 17.26 -4.63 6.71
C TYR A 62 17.99 -3.49 7.40
N VAL A 63 18.59 -2.61 6.62
CA VAL A 63 19.25 -1.40 7.10
C VAL A 63 18.45 -0.18 6.69
N VAL A 64 18.00 0.61 7.67
CA VAL A 64 17.34 1.89 7.39
C VAL A 64 18.39 2.88 6.88
N PRO A 65 18.20 3.49 5.70
CA PRO A 65 19.16 4.46 5.16
C PRO A 65 19.31 5.69 6.06
N ALA A 66 20.49 6.30 6.02
CA ALA A 66 20.73 7.54 6.71
C ALA A 66 19.73 8.63 6.26
N GLY A 67 19.26 9.45 7.19
CA GLY A 67 18.26 10.48 6.94
C GLY A 67 16.81 10.04 7.21
N PHE A 68 16.54 8.72 7.20
CA PHE A 68 15.25 8.19 7.60
C PHE A 68 15.21 7.94 9.10
N GLY A 69 14.17 8.44 9.73
CA GLY A 69 13.92 8.32 11.18
C GLY A 69 12.41 8.30 11.43
N SER A 70 11.98 8.79 12.61
CA SER A 70 10.56 8.93 12.95
C SER A 70 9.72 7.73 12.48
N PRO A 71 10.06 6.51 12.95
CA PRO A 71 9.37 5.32 12.50
C PRO A 71 7.98 5.26 13.13
N TYR A 72 7.06 4.62 12.43
CA TYR A 72 5.88 4.04 13.03
C TYR A 72 5.62 2.65 12.49
N SER A 73 5.03 1.82 13.31
CA SER A 73 4.67 0.45 12.98
C SER A 73 3.20 0.21 13.23
N LEU A 74 2.64 -0.67 12.44
CA LEU A 74 1.28 -1.14 12.55
C LEU A 74 1.29 -2.66 12.42
N HIS A 75 0.63 -3.34 13.35
CA HIS A 75 0.32 -4.75 13.24
C HIS A 75 -1.20 -4.91 13.32
N TYR A 76 -1.81 -5.39 12.25
CA TYR A 76 -3.26 -5.59 12.18
C TYR A 76 -3.56 -6.93 11.55
N ASP A 77 -4.21 -7.81 12.34
CA ASP A 77 -4.51 -9.18 11.93
C ASP A 77 -3.20 -9.85 11.46
N ASP A 78 -3.13 -10.29 10.22
CA ASP A 78 -1.92 -10.90 9.65
C ASP A 78 -1.11 -9.91 8.77
N VAL A 79 -1.43 -8.61 8.80
CA VAL A 79 -0.69 -7.57 8.07
C VAL A 79 0.25 -6.84 9.01
N THR A 80 1.53 -6.82 8.65
CA THR A 80 2.58 -6.13 9.38
C THR A 80 3.14 -5.01 8.53
N VAL A 81 3.18 -3.78 9.06
CA VAL A 81 3.70 -2.61 8.33
C VAL A 81 4.67 -1.86 9.23
N VAL A 82 5.79 -1.45 8.67
CA VAL A 82 6.70 -0.47 9.27
C VAL A 82 7.04 0.61 8.26
N THR A 83 7.04 1.85 8.72
CA THR A 83 7.42 2.98 7.90
C THR A 83 8.47 3.83 8.60
N TYR A 84 9.26 4.53 7.79
CA TYR A 84 10.22 5.53 8.23
C TYR A 84 10.05 6.76 7.34
N ARG A 85 10.29 7.94 7.89
CA ARG A 85 10.22 9.19 7.14
C ARG A 85 11.45 10.05 7.41
N THR A 86 11.77 10.90 6.47
CA THR A 86 12.77 11.96 6.70
C THR A 86 12.22 12.99 7.67
N GLN A 87 13.11 13.79 8.29
CA GLN A 87 12.71 14.78 9.29
C GLN A 87 11.78 15.86 8.71
N ASP A 88 11.91 16.17 7.43
CA ASP A 88 11.07 17.11 6.68
C ASP A 88 9.80 16.46 6.09
N GLU A 89 9.60 15.17 6.33
CA GLU A 89 8.48 14.35 5.85
C GLU A 89 8.34 14.30 4.31
N ARG A 90 9.41 14.64 3.56
CA ARG A 90 9.41 14.67 2.10
C ARG A 90 9.74 13.33 1.46
N SER A 91 10.31 12.39 2.23
CA SER A 91 10.59 11.03 1.79
C SER A 91 10.13 10.01 2.81
N HIS A 92 9.60 8.90 2.29
CA HIS A 92 9.04 7.81 3.07
C HIS A 92 9.61 6.47 2.61
N LEU A 93 9.86 5.60 3.57
CA LEU A 93 10.23 4.22 3.36
C LEU A 93 9.18 3.34 4.03
N LEU A 94 8.75 2.30 3.36
CA LEU A 94 7.75 1.36 3.85
C LEU A 94 8.20 -0.07 3.60
N LEU A 95 8.02 -0.92 4.61
CA LEU A 95 7.99 -2.37 4.49
C LEU A 95 6.61 -2.85 4.96
N ALA A 96 5.96 -3.68 4.16
CA ALA A 96 4.71 -4.31 4.51
C ALA A 96 4.77 -5.81 4.21
N GLN A 97 4.21 -6.63 5.09
CA GLN A 97 4.07 -8.07 4.92
C GLN A 97 2.60 -8.45 5.03
N PHE A 98 2.18 -9.38 4.22
CA PHE A 98 0.81 -9.86 4.10
C PHE A 98 0.74 -11.35 4.41
N PRO A 99 -0.47 -11.89 4.74
CA PRO A 99 -0.65 -13.30 4.98
C PRO A 99 -0.19 -14.18 3.82
N GLU A 100 0.27 -15.39 4.12
CA GLU A 100 0.55 -16.39 3.11
C GLU A 100 -0.68 -16.65 2.22
N GLY A 101 -0.45 -16.82 0.92
CA GLY A 101 -1.52 -17.00 -0.07
C GLY A 101 -2.16 -15.71 -0.56
N THR A 102 -1.79 -14.57 -0.01
CA THR A 102 -2.19 -13.27 -0.57
C THR A 102 -1.46 -13.03 -1.89
N GLY A 103 -2.21 -13.03 -3.00
CA GLY A 103 -1.68 -12.60 -4.29
C GLY A 103 -1.43 -11.09 -4.24
N ILE A 104 -0.18 -10.66 -4.10
CA ILE A 104 0.14 -9.24 -4.16
C ILE A 104 0.17 -8.80 -5.63
N ASN A 105 -0.87 -8.09 -6.03
CA ASN A 105 -0.80 -7.22 -7.19
C ASN A 105 -0.29 -5.85 -6.73
N THR A 106 1.00 -5.58 -7.01
CA THR A 106 1.66 -4.34 -6.58
C THR A 106 0.90 -3.09 -7.03
N GLU A 107 0.37 -3.07 -8.26
CA GLU A 107 -0.39 -1.93 -8.79
C GLU A 107 -1.71 -1.73 -8.03
N GLU A 108 -2.43 -2.81 -7.76
CA GLU A 108 -3.68 -2.76 -7.01
C GLU A 108 -3.47 -2.30 -5.58
N MET A 109 -2.44 -2.82 -4.92
CA MET A 109 -2.09 -2.44 -3.56
C MET A 109 -1.64 -0.97 -3.47
N LEU A 110 -0.79 -0.52 -4.38
CA LEU A 110 -0.39 0.89 -4.45
C LEU A 110 -1.59 1.80 -4.75
N ARG A 111 -2.57 1.33 -5.51
CA ARG A 111 -3.84 2.02 -5.72
C ARG A 111 -4.66 2.11 -4.43
N GLU A 112 -4.72 1.04 -3.65
CA GLU A 112 -5.46 1.03 -2.38
C GLU A 112 -4.75 1.87 -1.30
N ILE A 113 -3.43 1.82 -1.20
CA ILE A 113 -2.64 2.72 -0.33
C ILE A 113 -2.94 4.18 -0.67
N ARG A 114 -2.96 4.53 -1.96
CA ARG A 114 -3.30 5.89 -2.42
C ARG A 114 -4.73 6.31 -2.05
N LYS A 115 -5.70 5.42 -2.18
CA LYS A 115 -7.09 5.69 -1.78
C LYS A 115 -7.26 5.79 -0.27
N GLY A 116 -6.53 4.95 0.48
CA GLY A 116 -6.64 4.84 1.94
C GLY A 116 -6.01 6.01 2.70
N SER A 117 -5.18 6.83 2.04
CA SER A 117 -4.51 7.94 2.71
C SER A 117 -5.45 9.06 3.16
N GLY A 118 -6.73 9.08 2.80
CA GLY A 118 -7.79 10.00 3.29
C GLY A 118 -7.41 11.47 3.55
N ASP A 119 -6.14 11.74 3.75
CA ASP A 119 -5.57 13.05 3.99
C ASP A 119 -5.21 13.72 2.65
N PRO A 120 -5.88 14.84 2.30
CA PRO A 120 -5.59 15.60 1.08
C PRO A 120 -4.16 16.14 1.00
N ASN A 121 -3.46 16.23 2.13
CA ASN A 121 -2.07 16.68 2.21
C ASN A 121 -1.07 15.51 2.07
N SER A 122 -1.55 14.28 2.13
CA SER A 122 -0.69 13.11 1.92
C SER A 122 -0.12 13.11 0.50
N ILE A 123 1.16 12.79 0.37
CA ILE A 123 1.84 12.61 -0.92
C ILE A 123 1.18 11.51 -1.77
N TRP A 124 0.43 10.61 -1.13
CA TRP A 124 -0.29 9.51 -1.75
C TRP A 124 -1.67 9.89 -2.29
N TYR A 125 -2.20 11.04 -1.87
CA TYR A 125 -3.56 11.44 -2.22
C TYR A 125 -3.65 11.92 -3.68
N ASN A 126 -4.47 11.25 -4.48
CA ASN A 126 -4.76 11.58 -5.89
C ASN A 126 -3.53 11.78 -6.80
N THR A 127 -2.40 11.12 -6.49
CA THR A 127 -1.23 11.17 -7.36
C THR A 127 -1.33 10.06 -8.41
N ASP A 128 -1.52 10.43 -9.67
CA ASP A 128 -1.41 9.50 -10.79
C ASP A 128 0.07 9.21 -11.05
N MET A 129 0.48 7.96 -10.76
CA MET A 129 1.86 7.51 -10.93
C MET A 129 2.01 6.77 -12.27
N THR A 130 2.98 7.18 -13.05
CA THR A 130 3.36 6.52 -14.31
C THR A 130 4.64 5.75 -14.11
N LEU A 131 4.67 4.48 -14.52
CA LEU A 131 5.88 3.66 -14.53
C LEU A 131 6.89 4.26 -15.51
N ILE A 132 8.08 4.58 -15.02
CA ILE A 132 9.17 5.20 -15.81
C ILE A 132 10.38 4.30 -15.99
N GLU A 133 10.60 3.33 -15.08
CA GLU A 133 11.74 2.43 -15.12
C GLU A 133 11.42 1.11 -14.42
N GLN A 134 12.04 0.02 -14.92
CA GLN A 134 12.05 -1.28 -14.25
C GLN A 134 13.49 -1.80 -14.18
N LYS A 135 13.89 -2.26 -13.01
CA LYS A 135 15.22 -2.84 -12.76
C LYS A 135 15.11 -4.21 -12.15
N SER A 136 15.93 -5.16 -12.59
CA SER A 136 16.13 -6.41 -11.85
C SER A 136 16.96 -6.15 -10.59
N VAL A 137 16.47 -6.62 -9.45
CA VAL A 137 17.16 -6.54 -8.16
C VAL A 137 17.07 -7.90 -7.45
N THR A 138 18.01 -8.14 -6.54
CA THR A 138 17.98 -9.34 -5.71
C THR A 138 17.60 -8.95 -4.28
N ILE A 139 16.52 -9.52 -3.76
CA ILE A 139 16.08 -9.39 -2.37
C ILE A 139 16.04 -10.78 -1.75
N ARG A 140 16.71 -10.99 -0.60
CA ARG A 140 16.79 -12.28 0.08
C ARG A 140 17.20 -13.44 -0.83
N GLY A 141 18.12 -13.18 -1.76
CA GLY A 141 18.62 -14.18 -2.72
C GLY A 141 17.65 -14.51 -3.88
N GLN A 142 16.50 -13.83 -3.98
CA GLN A 142 15.54 -14.00 -5.05
C GLN A 142 15.57 -12.79 -6.00
N GLU A 143 15.59 -13.06 -7.29
CA GLU A 143 15.47 -12.02 -8.31
C GLU A 143 14.03 -11.51 -8.38
N THR A 144 13.87 -10.20 -8.35
CA THR A 144 12.58 -9.51 -8.45
C THR A 144 12.73 -8.22 -9.25
N THR A 145 11.61 -7.57 -9.55
CA THR A 145 11.59 -6.32 -10.30
C THR A 145 11.34 -5.14 -9.36
N LEU A 146 12.26 -4.18 -9.37
CA LEU A 146 12.06 -2.86 -8.77
C LEU A 146 11.39 -1.97 -9.81
N ASN A 147 10.13 -1.60 -9.55
CA ASN A 147 9.33 -0.71 -10.38
C ASN A 147 9.51 0.72 -9.90
N VAL A 148 9.94 1.63 -10.76
CA VAL A 148 10.07 3.05 -10.47
C VAL A 148 8.98 3.81 -11.22
N SER A 149 8.19 4.57 -10.47
CA SER A 149 7.09 5.38 -11.01
C SER A 149 7.26 6.83 -10.61
N GLU A 150 6.76 7.73 -11.43
CA GLU A 150 6.77 9.17 -11.18
C GLU A 150 5.38 9.77 -11.38
N GLY A 151 5.04 10.77 -10.57
CA GLY A 151 3.76 11.45 -10.66
C GLY A 151 3.82 12.82 -10.04
N THR A 152 2.72 13.57 -10.15
CA THR A 152 2.61 14.91 -9.61
C THR A 152 1.41 14.98 -8.66
N SER A 153 1.64 15.48 -7.45
CA SER A 153 0.57 15.67 -6.48
C SER A 153 -0.42 16.75 -6.92
N SER A 154 -1.56 16.81 -6.26
CA SER A 154 -2.56 17.87 -6.47
C SER A 154 -2.01 19.28 -6.21
N GLN A 155 -0.90 19.40 -5.48
CA GLN A 155 -0.21 20.66 -5.21
C GLN A 155 0.89 21.00 -6.23
N GLY A 156 1.05 20.20 -7.28
CA GLY A 156 2.06 20.41 -8.33
C GLY A 156 3.46 19.94 -7.95
N VAL A 157 3.65 19.21 -6.86
CA VAL A 157 4.95 18.66 -6.46
C VAL A 157 5.17 17.33 -7.17
N ALA A 158 6.34 17.19 -7.83
CA ALA A 158 6.72 15.94 -8.48
C ALA A 158 7.27 14.95 -7.45
N TYR A 159 6.73 13.72 -7.46
CA TYR A 159 7.12 12.61 -6.61
C TYR A 159 7.60 11.42 -7.43
N ARG A 160 8.56 10.70 -6.88
CA ARG A 160 9.02 9.41 -7.40
C ARG A 160 8.84 8.32 -6.36
N MET A 161 8.52 7.13 -6.81
CA MET A 161 8.32 5.96 -5.97
C MET A 161 9.01 4.76 -6.61
N ALA A 162 9.74 4.00 -5.81
CA ALA A 162 10.28 2.71 -6.19
C ALA A 162 9.67 1.63 -5.30
N ALA A 163 9.21 0.53 -5.89
CA ALA A 163 8.56 -0.56 -5.18
C ALA A 163 8.99 -1.92 -5.74
N ALA A 164 9.26 -2.87 -4.84
CA ALA A 164 9.55 -4.26 -5.17
C ALA A 164 8.83 -5.21 -4.21
N THR A 165 8.35 -6.33 -4.72
CA THR A 165 7.78 -7.41 -3.92
C THR A 165 8.83 -8.49 -3.68
N PHE A 166 8.75 -9.14 -2.52
CA PHE A 166 9.65 -10.23 -2.14
C PHE A 166 8.96 -11.19 -1.16
N GLN A 167 9.59 -12.33 -0.87
CA GLN A 167 9.11 -13.23 0.17
C GLN A 167 9.68 -12.79 1.52
N GLY A 168 8.82 -12.27 2.39
CA GLY A 168 9.13 -11.96 3.79
C GLY A 168 9.20 -13.23 4.66
N ARG A 169 9.36 -13.05 5.98
CA ARG A 169 9.43 -14.17 6.94
C ARG A 169 8.08 -14.84 7.16
N GLY A 170 6.99 -14.09 7.14
CA GLY A 170 5.62 -14.56 7.40
C GLY A 170 4.72 -14.55 6.18
N GLY A 171 5.22 -14.26 4.97
CA GLY A 171 4.42 -14.21 3.76
C GLY A 171 4.97 -13.23 2.72
N PRO A 172 4.22 -13.00 1.64
CA PRO A 172 4.62 -12.04 0.62
C PRO A 172 4.73 -10.63 1.21
N ALA A 173 5.76 -9.91 0.79
CA ALA A 173 6.08 -8.59 1.32
C ALA A 173 6.37 -7.57 0.22
N LEU A 174 6.25 -6.29 0.57
CA LEU A 174 6.52 -5.13 -0.26
C LEU A 174 7.59 -4.27 0.42
N ALA A 175 8.59 -3.86 -0.35
CA ALA A 175 9.49 -2.77 0.00
C ALA A 175 9.18 -1.58 -0.91
N MET A 176 9.08 -0.38 -0.33
CA MET A 176 8.77 0.83 -1.08
C MET A 176 9.54 2.02 -0.51
N VAL A 177 10.07 2.84 -1.40
CA VAL A 177 10.63 4.16 -1.08
C VAL A 177 9.92 5.18 -1.94
N ALA A 178 9.51 6.30 -1.35
CA ALA A 178 8.94 7.40 -2.09
C ALA A 178 9.47 8.73 -1.58
N GLY A 179 9.58 9.70 -2.46
CA GLY A 179 10.07 11.04 -2.13
C GLY A 179 9.90 12.02 -3.26
N VAL A 180 10.17 13.28 -2.98
CA VAL A 180 10.14 14.33 -4.00
C VAL A 180 11.28 14.14 -5.01
N VAL A 181 11.02 14.44 -6.27
CA VAL A 181 11.97 14.21 -7.39
C VAL A 181 13.27 14.94 -7.18
N ASP A 182 13.23 16.18 -6.66
CA ASP A 182 14.43 17.03 -6.47
C ASP A 182 15.42 16.48 -5.43
N GLU A 183 14.94 15.61 -4.53
CA GLU A 183 15.75 14.98 -3.46
C GLU A 183 15.92 13.47 -3.70
N TRP A 184 15.44 12.98 -4.84
CA TRP A 184 15.48 11.56 -5.14
C TRP A 184 16.90 11.05 -5.40
N ASP A 185 17.35 10.11 -4.59
CA ASP A 185 18.62 9.40 -4.79
C ASP A 185 18.34 7.90 -5.00
N MET A 186 18.49 7.47 -6.25
CA MET A 186 18.30 6.07 -6.62
C MET A 186 19.30 5.13 -5.93
N LYS A 187 20.48 5.63 -5.56
CA LYS A 187 21.45 4.83 -4.81
C LYS A 187 20.94 4.48 -3.42
N VAL A 188 20.29 5.41 -2.73
CA VAL A 188 19.67 5.17 -1.43
C VAL A 188 18.60 4.09 -1.54
N VAL A 189 17.77 4.14 -2.58
CA VAL A 189 16.75 3.12 -2.86
C VAL A 189 17.37 1.74 -3.09
N GLU A 190 18.37 1.65 -3.97
CA GLU A 190 19.05 0.39 -4.27
C GLU A 190 19.79 -0.18 -3.07
N ASP A 191 20.49 0.65 -2.30
CA ASP A 191 21.19 0.23 -1.10
C ASP A 191 20.20 -0.31 -0.04
N PHE A 192 19.06 0.36 0.13
CA PHE A 192 18.00 -0.14 1.00
C PHE A 192 17.47 -1.50 0.54
N VAL A 193 17.07 -1.61 -0.72
CA VAL A 193 16.51 -2.85 -1.27
C VAL A 193 17.50 -4.02 -1.16
N ARG A 194 18.78 -3.78 -1.43
CA ARG A 194 19.86 -4.80 -1.29
C ARG A 194 20.14 -5.16 0.17
N SER A 195 19.82 -4.28 1.12
CA SER A 195 20.03 -4.56 2.54
C SER A 195 19.01 -5.54 3.12
N ILE A 196 17.92 -5.82 2.39
CA ILE A 196 16.85 -6.74 2.83
C ILE A 196 17.32 -8.20 2.66
N HIS A 197 17.47 -8.94 3.80
CA HIS A 197 17.97 -10.32 3.82
C HIS A 197 17.34 -11.19 4.93
#